data_388596f5aee03a73beab85af1e1e8254
#
_entry.id   388596f5aee03a73beab85af1e1e8254
#
_cell.length_a   1.000
_cell.length_b   1.000
_cell.length_c   1.000
_cell.angle_alpha   90.00
_cell.angle_beta   90.00
_cell.angle_gamma   90.00
#
_symmetry.space_group_name_H-M   'P 1'
#
loop_
_entity.id
_entity.type
_entity.pdbx_description
1 polymer ?
#
loop_
_entity_poly.entity_id
_entity_poly.type
_entity_poly.pdbx_seq_one_letter_code
_entity_poly.pdbx_strand_id
1 'polypeptide(L)'
;MRLNRTLATVAAAALATTGLVACSNDSADKADSAGGNGDNVTVKIGTTEADQEAWRVFKDKAAENGITLDIVQFSDYSPVNEALAQGELDVNKFQHIKYLAAYNEASGNDLRVVGSTEIVPLALFW
;
A
#
# COMPACT_ATOMS: atom_id res chain seq x y z
N MET A 1 -25.15 29.00 -50.38
CA MET A 1 -26.46 29.53 -50.70
C MET A 1 -27.38 29.24 -49.48
N ARG A 2 -27.89 30.34 -48.85
CA ARG A 2 -28.99 30.47 -47.87
C ARG A 2 -28.82 29.69 -46.54
N LEU A 3 -28.42 30.32 -45.45
CA LEU A 3 -29.16 31.17 -44.48
C LEU A 3 -30.58 30.69 -44.21
N ASN A 4 -30.83 30.24 -42.95
CA ASN A 4 -31.98 30.75 -42.22
C ASN A 4 -31.74 30.65 -40.69
N ARG A 5 -31.82 31.83 -40.11
CA ARG A 5 -31.89 32.18 -38.69
C ARG A 5 -33.34 31.97 -38.20
N THR A 6 -33.50 31.43 -37.01
CA THR A 6 -34.65 31.86 -36.18
C THR A 6 -34.25 31.79 -34.69
N LEU A 7 -34.33 32.94 -34.07
CA LEU A 7 -34.34 33.17 -32.63
C LEU A 7 -35.73 32.82 -32.05
N ALA A 8 -35.76 32.35 -30.82
CA ALA A 8 -36.81 32.63 -29.81
C ALA A 8 -36.33 32.09 -28.45
N THR A 9 -35.86 32.91 -27.55
CA THR A 9 -36.46 33.58 -26.39
C THR A 9 -37.03 32.66 -25.30
N VAL A 10 -36.33 32.68 -24.14
CA VAL A 10 -36.75 32.91 -22.73
C VAL A 10 -37.88 32.05 -22.15
N ALA A 11 -37.56 31.33 -21.08
CA ALA A 11 -38.31 31.40 -19.82
C ALA A 11 -37.50 30.79 -18.66
N ALA A 12 -37.27 31.61 -17.64
CA ALA A 12 -36.76 31.20 -16.33
C ALA A 12 -37.89 30.51 -15.55
N ALA A 13 -37.53 29.40 -14.88
CA ALA A 13 -38.33 28.90 -13.75
C ALA A 13 -37.36 28.30 -12.73
N ALA A 14 -37.20 29.03 -11.64
CA ALA A 14 -36.60 28.55 -10.41
C ALA A 14 -37.57 27.59 -9.72
N LEU A 15 -37.17 26.41 -9.41
CA LEU A 15 -37.81 25.53 -8.42
C LEU A 15 -36.72 24.90 -7.56
N ALA A 16 -36.66 25.41 -6.34
CA ALA A 16 -35.98 24.79 -5.23
C ALA A 16 -36.70 23.49 -4.86
N THR A 17 -35.96 22.37 -4.87
CA THR A 17 -36.35 21.15 -4.16
C THR A 17 -35.20 20.64 -3.36
N THR A 18 -35.44 20.67 -2.08
CA THR A 18 -34.73 20.09 -0.96
C THR A 18 -34.35 18.65 -1.15
N GLY A 19 -33.07 18.35 -0.86
CA GLY A 19 -32.54 17.24 -0.09
C GLY A 19 -32.96 15.85 -0.45
N LEU A 20 -31.96 15.07 -0.78
CA LEU A 20 -31.73 13.72 -0.23
C LEU A 20 -30.25 13.46 -0.31
N VAL A 21 -29.58 13.60 0.82
CA VAL A 21 -28.23 13.10 1.02
C VAL A 21 -28.34 11.57 1.04
N ALA A 22 -28.09 10.94 -0.07
CA ALA A 22 -27.79 9.52 -0.11
C ALA A 22 -26.33 9.38 0.32
N CYS A 23 -26.12 8.89 1.53
CA CYS A 23 -24.84 8.38 1.97
C CYS A 23 -24.50 7.17 1.11
N SER A 24 -23.76 7.35 0.05
CA SER A 24 -22.98 6.28 -0.54
C SER A 24 -21.67 6.24 0.22
N ASN A 25 -21.50 5.16 0.96
CA ASN A 25 -20.31 4.81 1.70
C ASN A 25 -19.24 4.36 0.69
N ASP A 26 -18.60 5.33 0.06
CA ASP A 26 -17.38 5.08 -0.71
C ASP A 26 -16.21 5.29 0.25
N SER A 27 -15.77 4.18 0.80
CA SER A 27 -14.51 4.10 1.55
C SER A 27 -13.36 4.24 0.54
N ALA A 28 -13.07 5.46 0.14
CA ALA A 28 -11.78 5.80 -0.41
C ALA A 28 -10.85 6.00 0.79
N ASP A 29 -10.14 4.97 1.17
CA ASP A 29 -9.03 5.06 2.11
C ASP A 29 -7.98 5.99 1.52
N LYS A 30 -8.05 7.24 1.94
CA LYS A 30 -6.91 8.16 1.82
C LYS A 30 -5.82 7.65 2.76
N ALA A 31 -4.69 7.29 2.18
CA ALA A 31 -3.43 7.24 2.90
C ALA A 31 -3.20 8.60 3.55
N ASP A 32 -3.53 8.71 4.83
CA ASP A 32 -3.24 9.88 5.64
C ASP A 32 -1.82 9.75 6.15
N SER A 33 -0.94 10.58 5.59
CA SER A 33 0.45 10.70 6.00
C SER A 33 0.55 11.30 7.39
N ALA A 34 1.13 10.55 8.29
CA ALA A 34 1.85 10.89 9.50
C ALA A 34 1.94 12.36 9.91
N GLY A 35 1.18 12.70 10.96
CA GLY A 35 1.45 13.83 11.85
C GLY A 35 1.17 13.36 13.26
N GLY A 36 2.25 13.15 14.04
CA GLY A 36 2.23 12.48 15.32
C GLY A 36 1.24 13.04 16.33
N ASN A 37 0.54 12.12 16.93
CA ASN A 37 0.11 12.15 18.33
C ASN A 37 -0.37 10.74 18.70
N GLY A 38 0.37 9.98 19.49
CA GLY A 38 -0.09 8.84 20.29
C GLY A 38 -0.90 7.68 19.66
N ASP A 39 -1.15 7.69 18.36
CA ASP A 39 -1.93 6.66 17.69
C ASP A 39 -0.99 5.51 17.28
N ASN A 40 -1.36 4.29 17.66
CA ASN A 40 -0.63 3.09 17.25
C ASN A 40 -0.63 3.00 15.72
N VAL A 41 0.56 3.08 15.14
CA VAL A 41 0.76 2.90 13.70
C VAL A 41 0.80 1.40 13.39
N THR A 42 0.00 0.95 12.44
CA THR A 42 0.08 -0.43 11.94
C THR A 42 0.92 -0.45 10.66
N VAL A 43 1.93 -1.35 10.62
CA VAL A 43 2.79 -1.58 9.47
C VAL A 43 2.57 -3.01 8.98
N LYS A 44 2.12 -3.17 7.73
CA LYS A 44 1.89 -4.46 7.10
C LYS A 44 3.14 -4.92 6.36
N ILE A 45 3.70 -6.05 6.78
CA ILE A 45 4.98 -6.59 6.28
C ILE A 45 4.76 -7.91 5.58
N GLY A 46 5.13 -8.01 4.29
CA GLY A 46 5.15 -9.27 3.54
C GLY A 46 6.44 -10.04 3.74
N THR A 47 6.34 -11.33 4.01
CA THR A 47 7.49 -12.23 4.16
C THR A 47 7.15 -13.65 3.74
N THR A 48 8.18 -14.46 3.44
CA THR A 48 8.05 -15.91 3.22
C THR A 48 8.42 -16.73 4.46
N GLU A 49 8.74 -16.07 5.58
CA GLU A 49 9.32 -16.67 6.78
C GLU A 49 8.62 -16.18 8.07
N ALA A 50 7.29 -16.01 8.03
CA ALA A 50 6.54 -15.44 9.16
C ALA A 50 6.53 -16.32 10.43
N ASP A 51 6.89 -17.60 10.29
CA ASP A 51 6.97 -18.57 11.38
C ASP A 51 8.27 -18.49 12.21
N GLN A 52 9.23 -17.67 11.77
CA GLN A 52 10.50 -17.51 12.50
C GLN A 52 10.30 -16.79 13.84
N GLU A 53 10.95 -17.28 14.89
CA GLU A 53 10.93 -16.72 16.25
C GLU A 53 11.36 -15.24 16.27
N ALA A 54 12.22 -14.82 15.36
CA ALA A 54 12.66 -13.44 15.22
C ALA A 54 11.48 -12.46 15.06
N TRP A 55 10.40 -12.87 14.39
CA TRP A 55 9.21 -12.03 14.23
C TRP A 55 8.50 -11.74 15.55
N ARG A 56 8.48 -12.70 16.47
CA ARG A 56 7.90 -12.47 17.81
C ARG A 56 8.66 -11.37 18.53
N VAL A 57 9.98 -11.47 18.57
CA VAL A 57 10.83 -10.44 19.20
C VAL A 57 10.68 -9.09 18.51
N PHE A 58 10.57 -9.08 17.19
CA PHE A 58 10.41 -7.85 16.42
C PHE A 58 9.06 -7.18 16.71
N LYS A 59 7.96 -7.96 16.78
CA LYS A 59 6.64 -7.44 17.18
C LYS A 59 6.66 -6.83 18.57
N ASP A 60 7.28 -7.51 19.54
CA ASP A 60 7.39 -7.01 20.91
C ASP A 60 8.15 -5.67 20.95
N LYS A 61 9.26 -5.56 20.23
CA LYS A 61 10.06 -4.34 20.14
C LYS A 61 9.35 -3.21 19.39
N ALA A 62 8.61 -3.51 18.36
CA ALA A 62 7.80 -2.53 17.63
C ALA A 62 6.69 -1.97 18.53
N ALA A 63 6.01 -2.84 19.29
CA ALA A 63 4.94 -2.46 20.21
C ALA A 63 5.44 -1.52 21.33
N GLU A 64 6.67 -1.72 21.84
CA GLU A 64 7.32 -0.80 22.81
C GLU A 64 7.44 0.64 22.26
N ASN A 65 7.39 0.80 20.94
CA ASN A 65 7.47 2.09 20.23
C ASN A 65 6.15 2.54 19.60
N GLY A 66 5.02 1.95 20.00
CA GLY A 66 3.70 2.31 19.49
C GLY A 66 3.43 1.81 18.06
N ILE A 67 4.18 0.80 17.58
CA ILE A 67 4.03 0.23 16.25
C ILE A 67 3.45 -1.18 16.34
N THR A 68 2.35 -1.43 15.64
CA THR A 68 1.79 -2.77 15.47
C THR A 68 2.30 -3.35 14.14
N LEU A 69 2.90 -4.54 14.18
CA LEU A 69 3.33 -5.24 12.97
C LEU A 69 2.29 -6.28 12.56
N ASP A 70 1.71 -6.11 11.37
CA ASP A 70 0.87 -7.09 10.69
C ASP A 70 1.74 -7.89 9.70
N ILE A 71 2.07 -9.15 10.07
CA ILE A 71 2.96 -10.00 9.28
C ILE A 71 2.13 -10.87 8.34
N VAL A 72 2.29 -10.66 7.04
CA VAL A 72 1.60 -11.40 5.99
C VAL A 72 2.52 -12.48 5.43
N GLN A 73 2.12 -13.75 5.61
CA GLN A 73 2.86 -14.91 5.09
C GLN A 73 2.55 -15.12 3.61
N PHE A 74 3.60 -15.26 2.82
CA PHE A 74 3.53 -15.70 1.42
C PHE A 74 4.17 -17.08 1.28
N SER A 75 3.61 -17.92 0.40
CA SER A 75 4.17 -19.24 0.08
C SER A 75 5.30 -19.18 -0.95
N ASP A 76 5.35 -18.09 -1.74
CA ASP A 76 6.30 -17.90 -2.83
C ASP A 76 6.91 -16.48 -2.82
N TYR A 77 8.07 -16.35 -3.48
CA TYR A 77 8.77 -15.06 -3.61
C TYR A 77 8.10 -14.11 -4.61
N SER A 78 7.55 -14.65 -5.70
CA SER A 78 7.04 -13.85 -6.82
C SER A 78 5.96 -12.84 -6.43
N PRO A 79 4.92 -13.18 -5.63
CA PRO A 79 3.84 -12.25 -5.35
C PRO A 79 4.18 -11.17 -4.31
N VAL A 80 5.28 -11.32 -3.55
CA VAL A 80 5.58 -10.40 -2.44
C VAL A 80 5.91 -8.99 -2.91
N ASN A 81 6.74 -8.86 -3.95
CA ASN A 81 7.06 -7.56 -4.53
C ASN A 81 5.88 -6.95 -5.27
N GLU A 82 5.07 -7.79 -5.91
CA GLU A 82 3.86 -7.35 -6.60
C GLU A 82 2.84 -6.75 -5.62
N ALA A 83 2.58 -7.43 -4.51
CA ALA A 83 1.70 -6.95 -3.45
C ALA A 83 2.18 -5.61 -2.86
N LEU A 84 3.49 -5.43 -2.70
CA LEU A 84 4.07 -4.16 -2.27
C LEU A 84 3.89 -3.07 -3.34
N ALA A 85 4.15 -3.37 -4.61
CA ALA A 85 4.00 -2.42 -5.71
C ALA A 85 2.54 -1.99 -5.92
N GLN A 86 1.57 -2.85 -5.59
CA GLN A 86 0.14 -2.57 -5.64
C GLN A 86 -0.40 -1.87 -4.39
N GLY A 87 0.44 -1.65 -3.36
CA GLY A 87 0.04 -0.99 -2.12
C GLY A 87 -0.74 -1.89 -1.15
N GLU A 88 -0.69 -3.21 -1.34
CA GLU A 88 -1.29 -4.18 -0.42
C GLU A 88 -0.44 -4.40 0.84
N LEU A 89 0.83 -4.02 0.78
CA LEU A 89 1.83 -4.06 1.84
C LEU A 89 2.49 -2.69 1.99
N ASP A 90 2.95 -2.36 3.19
CA ASP A 90 3.77 -1.18 3.44
C ASP A 90 5.24 -1.43 3.20
N VAL A 91 5.72 -2.62 3.56
CA VAL A 91 7.10 -3.09 3.35
C VAL A 91 7.13 -4.60 3.12
N ASN A 92 8.27 -5.12 2.69
CA ASN A 92 8.54 -6.56 2.72
C ASN A 92 9.92 -6.88 3.30
N LYS A 93 10.06 -8.10 3.83
CA LYS A 93 11.33 -8.67 4.32
C LYS A 93 11.42 -10.12 3.88
N PHE A 94 12.14 -10.39 2.78
CA PHE A 94 12.35 -11.76 2.29
C PHE A 94 13.53 -11.89 1.30
N GLN A 95 13.99 -10.79 0.72
CA GLN A 95 14.85 -10.82 -0.46
C GLN A 95 16.20 -10.14 -0.25
N HIS A 96 17.18 -10.53 -1.04
CA HIS A 96 18.44 -9.82 -1.19
C HIS A 96 18.38 -8.78 -2.32
N ILE A 97 19.31 -7.83 -2.31
CA ILE A 97 19.33 -6.68 -3.22
C ILE A 97 19.33 -7.05 -4.71
N LYS A 98 19.98 -8.17 -5.08
CA LYS A 98 20.02 -8.62 -6.49
C LYS A 98 18.64 -9.08 -6.98
N TYR A 99 17.85 -9.72 -6.12
CA TYR A 99 16.49 -10.12 -6.47
C TYR A 99 15.59 -8.90 -6.65
N LEU A 100 15.68 -7.93 -5.73
CA LEU A 100 14.95 -6.66 -5.85
C LEU A 100 15.30 -5.90 -7.14
N ALA A 101 16.60 -5.79 -7.47
CA ALA A 101 17.04 -5.13 -8.69
C ALA A 101 16.49 -5.80 -9.95
N ALA A 102 16.54 -7.14 -10.01
CA ALA A 102 16.00 -7.91 -11.13
C ALA A 102 14.47 -7.74 -11.25
N TYR A 103 13.75 -7.71 -10.13
CA TYR A 103 12.31 -7.44 -10.13
C TYR A 103 12.00 -6.06 -10.69
N ASN A 104 12.66 -5.01 -10.20
CA ASN A 104 12.42 -3.64 -10.67
C ASN A 104 12.70 -3.51 -12.17
N GLU A 105 13.81 -4.10 -12.65
CA GLU A 105 14.16 -4.09 -14.08
C GLU A 105 13.08 -4.80 -14.94
N ALA A 106 12.62 -5.97 -14.50
CA ALA A 106 11.66 -6.77 -15.25
C ALA A 106 10.24 -6.19 -15.23
N SER A 107 9.82 -5.57 -14.12
CA SER A 107 8.46 -5.04 -13.93
C SER A 107 8.30 -3.57 -14.25
N GLY A 108 9.41 -2.81 -14.36
CA GLY A 108 9.39 -1.36 -14.48
C GLY A 108 9.02 -0.62 -13.19
N ASN A 109 9.05 -1.32 -12.05
CA ASN A 109 8.82 -0.74 -10.74
C ASN A 109 10.09 -0.08 -10.16
N ASP A 110 9.94 0.70 -9.09
CA ASP A 110 11.03 1.40 -8.39
C ASP A 110 10.95 1.16 -6.88
N LEU A 111 10.85 -0.11 -6.47
CA LEU A 111 10.88 -0.48 -5.06
C LEU A 111 12.29 -0.24 -4.48
N ARG A 112 12.34 0.31 -3.25
CA ARG A 112 13.60 0.74 -2.64
C ARG A 112 13.87 0.03 -1.32
N VAL A 113 15.17 -0.17 -1.04
CA VAL A 113 15.64 -0.65 0.25
C VAL A 113 15.47 0.45 1.29
N VAL A 114 14.79 0.16 2.40
CA VAL A 114 14.62 1.05 3.54
C VAL A 114 15.46 0.63 4.75
N GLY A 115 15.99 -0.59 4.76
CA GLY A 115 16.84 -1.13 5.81
C GLY A 115 17.40 -2.48 5.45
N SER A 116 18.34 -2.97 6.24
CA SER A 116 18.88 -4.32 6.16
C SER A 116 18.60 -5.08 7.45
N THR A 117 18.42 -6.38 7.32
CA THR A 117 18.25 -7.31 8.42
C THR A 117 19.46 -8.25 8.50
N GLU A 118 19.24 -9.53 8.81
CA GLU A 118 20.29 -10.54 8.87
C GLU A 118 20.81 -10.94 7.48
N ILE A 119 22.06 -11.42 7.44
CA ILE A 119 22.65 -12.10 6.29
C ILE A 119 23.02 -13.51 6.74
N VAL A 120 22.55 -14.50 6.00
CA VAL A 120 22.96 -15.91 6.21
C VAL A 120 23.99 -16.26 5.15
N PRO A 121 25.25 -16.53 5.52
CA PRO A 121 26.27 -16.94 4.56
C PRO A 121 25.97 -18.35 4.04
N LEU A 122 26.14 -18.54 2.73
CA LEU A 122 26.13 -19.87 2.15
C LEU A 122 27.42 -20.60 2.52
N ALA A 123 27.32 -21.84 2.99
CA ALA A 123 28.44 -22.68 3.31
C ALA A 123 28.18 -24.10 2.79
N LEU A 124 29.25 -24.75 2.38
CA LEU A 124 29.25 -26.18 2.06
C LEU A 124 29.80 -26.95 3.27
N PHE A 125 29.06 -27.96 3.67
CA PHE A 125 29.46 -28.88 4.73
C PHE A 125 29.73 -30.27 4.11
N TRP A 126 30.81 -30.93 4.47
CA TRP A 126 31.16 -32.29 4.06
C TRP A 126 31.62 -33.12 5.27
#